data_5a3cbc7b58ce945178b99f35de587b10
#
_entry.id   5a3cbc7b58ce945178b99f35de587b10
#
_cell.length_a   1.000
_cell.length_b   1.000
_cell.length_c   1.000
_cell.angle_alpha   90.00
_cell.angle_beta   90.00
_cell.angle_gamma   90.00
#
_symmetry.space_group_name_H-M   'P 1'
#
loop_
_entity.id
_entity.type
_entity.pdbx_description
1 polymer ?
#
loop_
_entity_poly.entity_id
_entity_poly.type
_entity_poly.pdbx_seq_one_letter_code
_entity_poly.pdbx_strand_id
1 'polypeptide(L)'
;MDSSYIIDEVNRTRNKSEIIACYYFDSNKPDKRNFRGLLASLVTQLCENSKRNPESMPTLYTKCRNGSNLPTEADLTQLLNRFLTELQAHFSIYIVIDGVDNCIEAESTESPRKKVLKFLEHLVRSRHPKLNFCITSSLKGDMEKSLKPLVAAVSSRQVILHDEKGQKEDIRNYIAALVRLNMEALPEKDKDDVIGSLSERAGGK
;
A
#
# COMPACT_ATOMS: atom_id res chain seq x y z
N MET A 1 3.18 -11.67 -6.01
CA MET A 1 3.40 -11.65 -4.54
C MET A 1 2.37 -10.67 -4.01
N ASP A 2 1.45 -11.16 -3.21
CA ASP A 2 0.36 -10.35 -2.66
C ASP A 2 0.92 -9.43 -1.57
N SER A 3 0.49 -8.18 -1.51
CA SER A 3 0.88 -7.23 -0.46
C SER A 3 0.52 -7.72 0.94
N SER A 4 -0.52 -8.54 1.08
CA SER A 4 -0.89 -9.22 2.31
C SER A 4 0.22 -10.13 2.82
N TYR A 5 0.90 -10.87 1.94
CA TYR A 5 2.04 -11.71 2.33
C TYR A 5 3.20 -10.88 2.91
N ILE A 6 3.51 -9.72 2.30
CA ILE A 6 4.55 -8.82 2.81
C ILE A 6 4.18 -8.31 4.21
N ILE A 7 2.93 -7.94 4.40
CA ILE A 7 2.43 -7.46 5.70
C ILE A 7 2.48 -8.55 6.76
N ASP A 8 2.05 -9.76 6.43
CA ASP A 8 2.08 -10.90 7.33
C ASP A 8 3.51 -11.26 7.71
N GLU A 9 4.44 -11.26 6.74
CA GLU A 9 5.85 -11.54 7.00
C GLU A 9 6.48 -10.46 7.87
N VAL A 10 6.23 -9.17 7.61
CA VAL A 10 6.71 -8.08 8.48
C VAL A 10 6.09 -8.20 9.87
N ASN A 11 4.80 -8.50 9.99
CA ASN A 11 4.15 -8.69 11.29
C ASN A 11 4.72 -9.88 12.06
N ARG A 12 5.09 -10.96 11.36
CA ARG A 12 5.66 -12.16 11.97
C ARG A 12 7.10 -11.97 12.45
N THR A 13 7.87 -11.18 11.71
CA THR A 13 9.32 -11.01 11.95
C THR A 13 9.67 -9.75 12.74
N ARG A 14 8.74 -8.77 12.82
CA ARG A 14 8.98 -7.49 13.48
C ARG A 14 9.27 -7.65 14.97
N ASN A 15 10.18 -6.84 15.45
CA ASN A 15 10.46 -6.68 16.86
C ASN A 15 9.66 -5.50 17.48
N LYS A 16 9.79 -5.29 18.80
CA LYS A 16 9.05 -4.23 19.51
C LYS A 16 9.42 -2.80 19.10
N SER A 17 10.54 -2.62 18.40
CA SER A 17 10.98 -1.32 17.87
C SER A 17 10.64 -1.12 16.40
N GLU A 18 9.80 -1.96 15.82
CA GLU A 18 9.32 -1.87 14.45
C GLU A 18 7.82 -1.72 14.42
N ILE A 19 7.34 -0.76 13.64
CA ILE A 19 5.91 -0.50 13.44
C ILE A 19 5.58 -0.52 11.96
N ILE A 20 4.38 -0.98 11.63
CA ILE A 20 3.88 -1.07 10.26
C ILE A 20 2.58 -0.27 10.14
N ALA A 21 2.40 0.41 9.02
CA ALA A 21 1.14 0.99 8.61
C ALA A 21 0.87 0.64 7.14
N CYS A 22 -0.38 0.29 6.82
CA CYS A 22 -0.75 -0.21 5.52
C CYS A 22 -1.93 0.57 4.95
N TYR A 23 -1.94 0.76 3.64
CA TYR A 23 -3.11 1.29 2.94
C TYR A 23 -3.31 0.59 1.60
N TYR A 24 -4.55 0.18 1.35
CA TYR A 24 -4.96 -0.47 0.10
C TYR A 24 -5.89 0.46 -0.65
N PHE A 25 -5.47 0.89 -1.84
CA PHE A 25 -6.37 1.52 -2.78
C PHE A 25 -7.27 0.45 -3.40
N ASP A 26 -8.57 0.60 -3.25
CA ASP A 26 -9.56 -0.36 -3.73
C ASP A 26 -10.49 0.32 -4.74
N SER A 27 -10.45 -0.13 -6.00
CA SER A 27 -11.28 0.42 -7.08
C SER A 27 -12.79 0.30 -6.81
N ASN A 28 -13.19 -0.65 -5.98
CA ASN A 28 -14.60 -0.91 -5.64
C ASN A 28 -15.10 -0.10 -4.44
N LYS A 29 -14.20 0.58 -3.71
CA LYS A 29 -14.54 1.35 -2.51
C LYS A 29 -14.15 2.82 -2.68
N PRO A 30 -15.12 3.72 -2.96
CA PRO A 30 -14.83 5.15 -3.18
C PRO A 30 -14.02 5.79 -2.05
N ASP A 31 -14.30 5.42 -0.79
CA ASP A 31 -13.59 5.94 0.39
C ASP A 31 -12.12 5.55 0.42
N LYS A 32 -11.75 4.44 -0.22
CA LYS A 32 -10.38 3.93 -0.31
C LYS A 32 -9.64 4.35 -1.58
N ARG A 33 -10.14 5.34 -2.31
CA ARG A 33 -9.56 5.80 -3.58
C ARG A 33 -9.01 7.22 -3.52
N ASN A 34 -8.93 7.82 -2.35
CA ASN A 34 -8.58 9.22 -2.20
C ASN A 34 -7.37 9.43 -1.28
N PHE A 35 -6.70 10.57 -1.48
CA PHE A 35 -5.50 10.94 -0.73
C PHE A 35 -5.77 11.16 0.77
N ARG A 36 -6.92 11.74 1.11
CA ARG A 36 -7.31 11.98 2.50
C ARG A 36 -7.43 10.69 3.29
N GLY A 37 -8.06 9.66 2.69
CA GLY A 37 -8.20 8.34 3.30
C GLY A 37 -6.85 7.69 3.60
N LEU A 38 -5.89 7.80 2.66
CA LEU A 38 -4.51 7.36 2.87
C LEU A 38 -3.89 8.05 4.10
N LEU A 39 -3.91 9.39 4.15
CA LEU A 39 -3.29 10.14 5.25
C LEU A 39 -3.92 9.82 6.61
N ALA A 40 -5.24 9.82 6.70
CA ALA A 40 -5.96 9.52 7.92
C ALA A 40 -5.68 8.10 8.43
N SER A 41 -5.70 7.12 7.52
CA SER A 41 -5.43 5.72 7.85
C SER A 41 -4.00 5.53 8.38
N LEU A 42 -2.99 6.13 7.72
CA LEU A 42 -1.60 6.04 8.17
C LEU A 42 -1.43 6.66 9.56
N VAL A 43 -1.97 7.85 9.82
CA VAL A 43 -1.89 8.48 11.14
C VAL A 43 -2.53 7.59 12.21
N THR A 44 -3.74 7.07 11.97
CA THR A 44 -4.45 6.21 12.93
C THR A 44 -3.63 4.97 13.26
N GLN A 45 -3.16 4.24 12.24
CA GLN A 45 -2.39 3.01 12.45
C GLN A 45 -1.05 3.27 13.16
N LEU A 46 -0.37 4.37 12.84
CA LEU A 46 0.87 4.74 13.51
C LEU A 46 0.63 5.08 14.99
N CYS A 47 -0.47 5.77 15.33
CA CYS A 47 -0.86 6.00 16.72
C CYS A 47 -1.12 4.67 17.45
N GLU A 48 -1.92 3.79 16.84
CA GLU A 48 -2.28 2.50 17.43
C GLU A 48 -1.07 1.58 17.64
N ASN A 49 -0.19 1.48 16.63
CA ASN A 49 0.95 0.57 16.68
C ASN A 49 2.10 1.09 17.57
N SER A 50 2.32 2.40 17.61
CA SER A 50 3.35 2.99 18.47
C SER A 50 2.88 3.21 19.91
N LYS A 51 1.57 3.17 20.16
CA LYS A 51 0.95 3.61 21.43
C LYS A 51 1.29 5.06 21.80
N ARG A 52 1.52 5.90 20.77
CA ARG A 52 1.86 7.32 20.90
C ARG A 52 0.91 8.16 20.07
N ASN A 53 0.71 9.38 20.51
CA ASN A 53 0.00 10.40 19.74
C ASN A 53 0.99 11.47 19.27
N PRO A 54 0.79 12.04 18.07
CA PRO A 54 1.59 13.18 17.60
C PRO A 54 1.53 14.34 18.61
N GLU A 55 2.67 14.95 18.91
CA GLU A 55 2.73 16.14 19.78
C GLU A 55 1.85 17.29 19.26
N SER A 56 1.70 17.39 17.95
CA SER A 56 0.86 18.41 17.31
C SER A 56 -0.64 18.07 17.24
N MET A 57 -1.08 16.90 17.73
CA MET A 57 -2.48 16.47 17.71
C MET A 57 -3.43 17.41 18.47
N PRO A 58 -3.12 17.88 19.70
CA PRO A 58 -3.99 18.80 20.43
C PRO A 58 -4.19 20.13 19.69
N THR A 59 -3.13 20.65 19.07
CA THR A 59 -3.17 21.86 18.27
C THR A 59 -4.09 21.70 17.05
N LEU A 60 -3.98 20.56 16.36
CA LEU A 60 -4.85 20.24 15.23
C LEU A 60 -6.31 20.08 15.68
N TYR A 61 -6.55 19.41 16.79
CA TYR A 61 -7.91 19.25 17.36
C TYR A 61 -8.56 20.60 17.65
N THR A 62 -7.84 21.53 18.27
CA THR A 62 -8.31 22.90 18.54
C THR A 62 -8.58 23.66 17.23
N LYS A 63 -7.67 23.58 16.23
CA LYS A 63 -7.83 24.16 14.91
C LYS A 63 -9.11 23.67 14.22
N CYS A 64 -9.43 22.40 14.41
CA CYS A 64 -10.66 21.78 13.90
C CYS A 64 -11.90 22.04 14.79
N ARG A 65 -11.91 23.14 15.54
CA ARG A 65 -13.01 23.50 16.44
C ARG A 65 -13.39 22.35 17.38
N ASN A 66 -12.39 21.82 18.08
CA ASN A 66 -12.52 20.69 19.01
C ASN A 66 -13.22 19.47 18.37
N GLY A 67 -12.82 19.15 17.14
CA GLY A 67 -13.33 18.00 16.41
C GLY A 67 -14.62 18.20 15.63
N SER A 68 -15.22 19.42 15.69
CA SER A 68 -16.43 19.74 14.92
C SER A 68 -16.17 19.83 13.41
N ASN A 69 -14.95 20.13 13.00
CA ASN A 69 -14.55 20.17 11.60
C ASN A 69 -13.52 19.06 11.33
N LEU A 70 -13.58 18.51 10.14
CA LEU A 70 -12.54 17.56 9.70
C LEU A 70 -11.26 18.31 9.32
N PRO A 71 -10.06 17.76 9.66
CA PRO A 71 -8.81 18.35 9.22
C PRO A 71 -8.68 18.30 7.68
N THR A 72 -8.02 19.28 7.09
CA THR A 72 -7.74 19.31 5.66
C THR A 72 -6.67 18.31 5.27
N GLU A 73 -6.50 18.02 3.97
CA GLU A 73 -5.38 17.18 3.48
C GLU A 73 -4.03 17.79 3.86
N ALA A 74 -3.90 19.11 3.81
CA ALA A 74 -2.67 19.81 4.21
C ALA A 74 -2.38 19.64 5.70
N ASP A 75 -3.41 19.72 6.56
CA ASP A 75 -3.28 19.49 8.00
C ASP A 75 -2.82 18.06 8.30
N LEU A 76 -3.44 17.08 7.66
CA LEU A 76 -3.09 15.67 7.81
C LEU A 76 -1.67 15.37 7.31
N THR A 77 -1.27 15.96 6.18
CA THR A 77 0.08 15.82 5.64
C THR A 77 1.12 16.39 6.60
N GLN A 78 0.87 17.57 7.14
CA GLN A 78 1.77 18.20 8.11
C GLN A 78 1.86 17.39 9.41
N LEU A 79 0.72 16.91 9.92
CA LEU A 79 0.64 16.05 11.09
C LEU A 79 1.45 14.78 10.89
N LEU A 80 1.23 14.08 9.78
CA LEU A 80 1.91 12.82 9.46
C LEU A 80 3.42 13.01 9.33
N ASN A 81 3.87 14.05 8.63
CA ASN A 81 5.31 14.33 8.46
C ASN A 81 6.01 14.57 9.81
N ARG A 82 5.40 15.37 10.69
CA ARG A 82 5.93 15.61 12.04
C ARG A 82 5.94 14.33 12.87
N PHE A 83 4.86 13.58 12.83
CA PHE A 83 4.74 12.34 13.59
C PHE A 83 5.74 11.27 13.13
N LEU A 84 5.98 11.14 11.83
CA LEU A 84 7.03 10.27 11.31
C LEU A 84 8.41 10.66 11.86
N THR A 85 8.70 11.95 11.94
CA THR A 85 9.95 12.44 12.52
C THR A 85 10.07 12.10 14.01
N GLU A 86 9.01 12.31 14.80
CA GLU A 86 8.94 11.96 16.22
C GLU A 86 9.13 10.44 16.44
N LEU A 87 8.45 9.63 15.65
CA LEU A 87 8.49 8.17 15.78
C LEU A 87 9.84 7.55 15.46
N GLN A 88 10.59 8.10 14.51
CA GLN A 88 11.89 7.59 14.10
C GLN A 88 12.96 7.64 15.22
N ALA A 89 12.75 8.44 16.26
CA ALA A 89 13.59 8.40 17.45
C ALA A 89 13.53 7.04 18.17
N HIS A 90 12.42 6.31 18.01
CA HIS A 90 12.11 5.11 18.77
C HIS A 90 11.88 3.86 17.90
N PHE A 91 11.43 4.03 16.66
CA PHE A 91 10.95 2.95 15.80
C PHE A 91 11.58 2.97 14.43
N SER A 92 11.74 1.78 13.84
CA SER A 92 11.80 1.59 12.41
C SER A 92 10.38 1.48 11.87
N ILE A 93 10.05 2.27 10.85
CA ILE A 93 8.69 2.42 10.34
C ILE A 93 8.61 1.75 8.96
N TYR A 94 7.62 0.89 8.78
CA TYR A 94 7.29 0.26 7.50
C TYR A 94 5.94 0.79 7.02
N ILE A 95 5.90 1.37 5.83
CA ILE A 95 4.67 1.83 5.19
C ILE A 95 4.46 1.00 3.93
N VAL A 96 3.33 0.27 3.89
CA VAL A 96 2.92 -0.51 2.73
C VAL A 96 1.72 0.15 2.07
N ILE A 97 1.87 0.54 0.81
CA ILE A 97 0.80 1.16 0.01
C ILE A 97 0.56 0.31 -1.21
N ASP A 98 -0.59 -0.32 -1.26
CA ASP A 98 -0.99 -1.26 -2.29
C ASP A 98 -1.93 -0.64 -3.31
N GLY A 99 -1.70 -0.94 -4.59
CA GLY A 99 -2.58 -0.58 -5.68
C GLY A 99 -2.71 0.92 -5.93
N VAL A 100 -1.60 1.68 -5.92
CA VAL A 100 -1.62 3.14 -6.12
C VAL A 100 -2.30 3.54 -7.44
N ASP A 101 -2.29 2.68 -8.45
CA ASP A 101 -3.00 2.85 -9.71
C ASP A 101 -4.54 2.83 -9.57
N ASN A 102 -5.09 2.28 -8.48
CA ASN A 102 -6.53 2.34 -8.17
C ASN A 102 -6.96 3.68 -7.55
N CYS A 103 -6.01 4.55 -7.20
CA CYS A 103 -6.35 5.91 -6.77
C CYS A 103 -7.05 6.67 -7.90
N ILE A 104 -8.04 7.49 -7.55
CA ILE A 104 -8.84 8.24 -8.53
C ILE A 104 -7.92 9.14 -9.37
N GLU A 105 -7.98 8.95 -10.69
CA GLU A 105 -7.43 9.87 -11.65
C GLU A 105 -8.52 10.83 -12.09
N ALA A 106 -8.27 12.12 -11.98
CA ALA A 106 -9.13 13.17 -12.52
C ALA A 106 -8.28 13.99 -13.51
N GLU A 107 -8.91 14.53 -14.54
CA GLU A 107 -8.23 15.38 -15.54
C GLU A 107 -7.66 16.69 -14.96
N SER A 108 -8.04 17.01 -13.71
CA SER A 108 -7.52 18.20 -13.02
C SER A 108 -6.03 18.09 -12.71
N THR A 109 -5.35 19.23 -12.66
CA THR A 109 -3.94 19.35 -12.26
C THR A 109 -3.65 18.83 -10.85
N GLU A 110 -4.67 18.72 -10.01
CA GLU A 110 -4.60 18.26 -8.63
C GLU A 110 -5.41 16.97 -8.37
N SER A 111 -5.36 16.02 -9.30
CA SER A 111 -6.03 14.73 -9.08
C SER A 111 -5.54 14.03 -7.80
N PRO A 112 -6.38 13.27 -7.10
CA PRO A 112 -5.97 12.51 -5.91
C PRO A 112 -4.72 11.67 -6.14
N ARG A 113 -4.59 11.03 -7.31
CA ARG A 113 -3.40 10.26 -7.70
C ARG A 113 -2.15 11.12 -7.75
N LYS A 114 -2.20 12.29 -8.36
CA LYS A 114 -1.05 13.23 -8.40
C LYS A 114 -0.65 13.70 -7.01
N LYS A 115 -1.61 13.92 -6.11
CA LYS A 115 -1.32 14.27 -4.71
C LYS A 115 -0.62 13.12 -3.98
N VAL A 116 -1.06 11.88 -4.17
CA VAL A 116 -0.40 10.69 -3.63
C VAL A 116 1.03 10.60 -4.12
N LEU A 117 1.26 10.72 -5.43
CA LEU A 117 2.60 10.64 -6.01
C LEU A 117 3.53 11.75 -5.49
N LYS A 118 3.06 12.99 -5.42
CA LYS A 118 3.83 14.11 -4.83
C LYS A 118 4.14 13.86 -3.35
N PHE A 119 3.21 13.30 -2.60
CA PHE A 119 3.42 12.95 -1.20
C PHE A 119 4.49 11.86 -1.05
N LEU A 120 4.43 10.80 -1.85
CA LEU A 120 5.43 9.74 -1.87
C LEU A 120 6.81 10.30 -2.25
N GLU A 121 6.88 11.15 -3.26
CA GLU A 121 8.11 11.82 -3.65
C GLU A 121 8.69 12.64 -2.49
N HIS A 122 7.85 13.42 -1.80
CA HIS A 122 8.26 14.19 -0.64
C HIS A 122 8.83 13.30 0.47
N LEU A 123 8.15 12.22 0.83
CA LEU A 123 8.61 11.27 1.85
C LEU A 123 9.96 10.62 1.49
N VAL A 124 10.11 10.19 0.25
CA VAL A 124 11.37 9.60 -0.26
C VAL A 124 12.51 10.62 -0.20
N ARG A 125 12.27 11.86 -0.62
CA ARG A 125 13.28 12.93 -0.60
C ARG A 125 13.63 13.43 0.79
N SER A 126 12.72 13.31 1.75
CA SER A 126 12.93 13.72 3.15
C SER A 126 13.98 12.89 3.88
N ARG A 127 14.49 11.82 3.26
CA ARG A 127 15.58 10.95 3.76
C ARG A 127 15.40 10.54 5.21
N HIS A 128 14.22 10.11 5.56
CA HIS A 128 13.94 9.56 6.88
C HIS A 128 14.71 8.23 7.07
N PRO A 129 15.72 8.14 7.92
CA PRO A 129 16.68 7.02 7.93
C PRO A 129 16.07 5.69 8.39
N LYS A 130 14.96 5.73 9.11
CA LYS A 130 14.26 4.55 9.62
C LYS A 130 12.88 4.34 9.00
N LEU A 131 12.63 4.96 7.83
CA LEU A 131 11.38 4.83 7.11
C LEU A 131 11.57 3.96 5.87
N ASN A 132 10.84 2.86 5.83
CA ASN A 132 10.86 1.88 4.75
C ASN A 132 9.52 1.89 4.02
N PHE A 133 9.55 1.88 2.69
CA PHE A 133 8.36 1.85 1.86
C PHE A 133 8.28 0.58 1.04
N CYS A 134 7.08 0.01 0.98
CA CYS A 134 6.68 -0.93 -0.05
C CYS A 134 5.49 -0.32 -0.81
N ILE A 135 5.66 -0.10 -2.11
CA ILE A 135 4.62 0.48 -2.96
C ILE A 135 4.36 -0.50 -4.09
N THR A 136 3.11 -0.91 -4.25
CA THR A 136 2.68 -1.72 -5.39
C THR A 136 1.83 -0.89 -6.34
N SER A 137 1.95 -1.14 -7.62
CA SER A 137 1.19 -0.49 -8.68
C SER A 137 1.30 -1.27 -9.97
N SER A 138 0.26 -1.24 -10.81
CA SER A 138 0.41 -1.68 -12.20
C SER A 138 1.33 -0.73 -12.96
N LEU A 139 2.13 -1.28 -13.89
CA LEU A 139 3.05 -0.51 -14.74
C LEU A 139 2.31 0.23 -15.87
N LYS A 140 1.29 1.02 -15.55
CA LYS A 140 0.67 1.92 -16.53
C LYS A 140 1.55 3.17 -16.69
N GLY A 141 1.63 3.70 -17.90
CA GLY A 141 2.65 4.65 -18.32
C GLY A 141 2.88 5.92 -17.48
N ASP A 142 1.86 6.42 -16.77
CA ASP A 142 1.98 7.55 -15.83
C ASP A 142 2.63 7.12 -14.50
N MET A 143 2.30 5.93 -14.01
CA MET A 143 2.86 5.36 -12.78
C MET A 143 4.35 5.06 -12.93
N GLU A 144 4.72 4.43 -14.04
CA GLU A 144 6.11 4.12 -14.33
C GLU A 144 6.99 5.37 -14.37
N LYS A 145 6.50 6.42 -15.09
CA LYS A 145 7.22 7.72 -15.18
C LYS A 145 7.38 8.40 -13.83
N SER A 146 6.40 8.25 -12.94
CA SER A 146 6.41 8.91 -11.63
C SER A 146 7.20 8.13 -10.58
N LEU A 147 7.15 6.80 -10.60
CA LEU A 147 7.80 5.96 -9.58
C LEU A 147 9.27 5.66 -9.91
N LYS A 148 9.66 5.49 -11.18
CA LYS A 148 11.07 5.26 -11.57
C LYS A 148 12.06 6.26 -10.97
N PRO A 149 11.83 7.60 -11.03
CA PRO A 149 12.74 8.56 -10.42
C PRO A 149 12.86 8.42 -8.91
N LEU A 150 11.80 7.97 -8.22
CA LEU A 150 11.82 7.75 -6.77
C LEU A 150 12.70 6.56 -6.41
N VAL A 151 12.63 5.49 -7.18
CA VAL A 151 13.47 4.30 -7.00
C VAL A 151 14.93 4.63 -7.23
N ALA A 152 15.26 5.45 -8.24
CA ALA A 152 16.62 5.86 -8.55
C ALA A 152 17.23 6.82 -7.52
N ALA A 153 16.40 7.59 -6.80
CA ALA A 153 16.84 8.61 -5.85
C ALA A 153 17.31 8.06 -4.48
N VAL A 154 16.99 6.82 -4.18
CA VAL A 154 17.35 6.15 -2.91
C VAL A 154 17.95 4.79 -3.19
N SER A 155 18.68 4.23 -2.20
CA SER A 155 19.17 2.84 -2.25
C SER A 155 18.00 1.85 -2.17
N SER A 156 17.06 1.99 -3.10
CA SER A 156 15.85 1.18 -3.16
C SER A 156 15.99 0.10 -4.20
N ARG A 157 15.34 -1.02 -3.94
CA ARG A 157 15.26 -2.14 -4.88
C ARG A 157 13.91 -2.10 -5.57
N GLN A 158 13.90 -1.94 -6.89
CA GLN A 158 12.72 -2.21 -7.69
C GLN A 158 12.64 -3.71 -7.94
N VAL A 159 11.52 -4.31 -7.54
CA VAL A 159 11.18 -5.68 -7.92
C VAL A 159 10.05 -5.59 -8.94
N ILE A 160 10.33 -5.97 -10.18
CA ILE A 160 9.31 -6.09 -11.21
C ILE A 160 8.79 -7.52 -11.11
N LEU A 161 7.56 -7.68 -10.64
CA LEU A 161 6.91 -8.98 -10.49
C LEU A 161 6.38 -9.55 -11.81
N HIS A 162 6.68 -8.92 -12.96
CA HIS A 162 6.34 -9.40 -14.28
C HIS A 162 7.41 -10.34 -14.82
N ASP A 163 7.50 -11.51 -14.24
CA ASP A 163 7.81 -12.71 -15.01
C ASP A 163 6.45 -13.35 -15.35
N GLU A 164 5.94 -13.08 -16.55
CA GLU A 164 4.66 -13.64 -17.03
C GLU A 164 4.63 -15.18 -16.91
N LYS A 165 5.78 -15.84 -16.98
CA LYS A 165 5.88 -17.31 -16.86
C LYS A 165 5.74 -17.75 -15.41
N GLY A 166 6.47 -17.17 -14.49
CA GLY A 166 6.41 -17.51 -13.06
C GLY A 166 5.04 -17.20 -12.47
N GLN A 167 4.45 -16.05 -12.83
CA GLN A 167 3.12 -15.68 -12.36
C GLN A 167 2.03 -16.62 -12.88
N LYS A 168 2.09 -17.05 -14.13
CA LYS A 168 1.15 -18.04 -14.70
C LYS A 168 1.27 -19.39 -14.00
N GLU A 169 2.47 -19.79 -13.67
CA GLU A 169 2.72 -21.05 -12.96
C GLU A 169 2.23 -20.98 -11.51
N ASP A 170 2.47 -19.88 -10.80
CA ASP A 170 1.95 -19.65 -9.44
C ASP A 170 0.42 -19.64 -9.41
N ILE A 171 -0.22 -18.94 -10.35
CA ILE A 171 -1.68 -18.92 -10.49
C ILE A 171 -2.22 -20.33 -10.76
N ARG A 172 -1.60 -21.07 -11.67
CA ARG A 172 -2.00 -22.44 -11.98
C ARG A 172 -1.86 -23.36 -10.78
N ASN A 173 -0.77 -23.28 -10.04
CA ASN A 173 -0.53 -24.06 -8.83
C ASN A 173 -1.56 -23.74 -7.73
N TYR A 174 -1.87 -22.46 -7.54
CA TYR A 174 -2.91 -22.03 -6.59
C TYR A 174 -4.29 -22.55 -7.00
N ILE A 175 -4.69 -22.39 -8.27
CA ILE A 175 -5.95 -22.92 -8.79
C ILE A 175 -6.01 -24.45 -8.65
N ALA A 176 -4.94 -25.15 -8.97
CA ALA A 176 -4.86 -26.60 -8.84
C ALA A 176 -5.05 -27.04 -7.39
N ALA A 177 -4.43 -26.36 -6.43
CA ALA A 177 -4.62 -26.65 -5.01
C ALA A 177 -6.08 -26.44 -4.57
N LEU A 178 -6.72 -25.34 -4.98
CA LEU A 178 -8.11 -25.04 -4.66
C LEU A 178 -9.09 -26.04 -5.30
N VAL A 179 -8.91 -26.39 -6.57
CA VAL A 179 -9.78 -27.36 -7.28
C VAL A 179 -9.67 -28.73 -6.63
N ARG A 180 -8.46 -29.19 -6.30
CA ARG A 180 -8.26 -30.49 -5.64
C ARG A 180 -8.85 -30.53 -4.24
N LEU A 181 -8.76 -29.41 -3.51
CA LEU A 181 -9.32 -29.31 -2.15
C LEU A 181 -10.85 -29.26 -2.13
N ASN A 182 -11.46 -28.51 -3.06
CA ASN A 182 -12.89 -28.22 -3.00
C ASN A 182 -13.75 -29.08 -3.94
N MET A 183 -13.13 -29.81 -4.86
CA MET A 183 -13.81 -30.62 -5.87
C MET A 183 -13.37 -32.09 -5.82
N GLU A 184 -13.27 -32.65 -4.63
CA GLU A 184 -12.81 -34.03 -4.41
C GLU A 184 -13.63 -35.08 -5.20
N ALA A 185 -14.93 -34.85 -5.39
CA ALA A 185 -15.84 -35.74 -6.09
C ALA A 185 -15.66 -35.74 -7.64
N LEU A 186 -14.93 -34.80 -8.24
CA LEU A 186 -14.72 -34.78 -9.67
C LEU A 186 -13.60 -35.74 -10.10
N PRO A 187 -13.75 -36.42 -11.26
CA PRO A 187 -12.68 -37.20 -11.89
C PRO A 187 -11.44 -36.30 -12.14
N GLU A 188 -10.23 -36.87 -12.04
CA GLU A 188 -8.99 -36.09 -12.23
C GLU A 188 -8.92 -35.39 -13.61
N LYS A 189 -9.43 -36.03 -14.65
CA LYS A 189 -9.52 -35.43 -15.99
C LYS A 189 -10.35 -34.14 -16.00
N ASP A 190 -11.49 -34.15 -15.34
CA ASP A 190 -12.38 -32.98 -15.27
C ASP A 190 -11.77 -31.88 -14.40
N LYS A 191 -11.02 -32.25 -13.34
CA LYS A 191 -10.24 -31.30 -12.55
C LYS A 191 -9.17 -30.60 -13.38
N ASP A 192 -8.43 -31.33 -14.22
CA ASP A 192 -7.39 -30.77 -15.09
C ASP A 192 -7.99 -29.82 -16.13
N ASP A 193 -9.17 -30.11 -16.69
CA ASP A 193 -9.89 -29.24 -17.61
C ASP A 193 -10.36 -27.95 -16.93
N VAL A 194 -10.87 -28.04 -15.69
CA VAL A 194 -11.23 -26.87 -14.86
C VAL A 194 -10.02 -26.04 -14.54
N ILE A 195 -8.90 -26.64 -14.10
CA ILE A 195 -7.65 -25.94 -13.79
C ILE A 195 -7.14 -25.21 -15.04
N GLY A 196 -7.13 -25.86 -16.20
CA GLY A 196 -6.74 -25.24 -17.47
C GLY A 196 -7.58 -24.02 -17.82
N SER A 197 -8.91 -24.18 -17.80
CA SER A 197 -9.86 -23.10 -18.13
C SER A 197 -9.77 -21.93 -17.16
N LEU A 198 -9.66 -22.17 -15.85
CA LEU A 198 -9.53 -21.12 -14.87
C LEU A 198 -8.17 -20.40 -14.97
N SER A 199 -7.09 -21.14 -15.24
CA SER A 199 -5.75 -20.58 -15.38
C SER A 199 -5.66 -19.67 -16.62
N GLU A 200 -6.28 -20.05 -17.73
CA GLU A 200 -6.36 -19.20 -18.93
C GLU A 200 -7.17 -17.92 -18.69
N ARG A 201 -8.30 -18.03 -17.98
CA ARG A 201 -9.13 -16.86 -17.62
C ARG A 201 -8.49 -15.94 -16.62
N ALA A 202 -7.72 -16.47 -15.68
CA ALA A 202 -6.97 -15.70 -14.69
C ALA A 202 -5.76 -14.95 -15.29
N GLY A 203 -5.38 -15.27 -16.52
CA GLY A 203 -4.30 -14.76 -17.38
C GLY A 203 -3.75 -13.36 -17.14
N GLY A 204 -3.39 -13.05 -15.88
CA GLY A 204 -2.69 -11.82 -15.53
C GLY A 204 -3.57 -10.57 -15.44
N LYS A 205 -4.87 -10.69 -15.21
CA LYS A 205 -5.77 -9.57 -14.87
C LYS A 205 -6.05 -9.54 -13.40
#